data_c01facbfe18d979575d969ea990ef5bf
#
_entry.id   c01facbfe18d979575d969ea990ef5bf
#
_cell.length_a   1.000
_cell.length_b   1.000
_cell.length_c   1.000
_cell.angle_alpha   90.00
_cell.angle_beta   90.00
_cell.angle_gamma   90.00
#
_symmetry.space_group_name_H-M   'P 1'
#
loop_
_entity.id
_entity.type
_entity.pdbx_description
1 polymer ?
#
loop_
_entity_poly.entity_id
_entity_poly.type
_entity_poly.pdbx_seq_one_letter_code
_entity_poly.pdbx_strand_id
1 'polypeptide(L)'
;MKLKAIMAAGAAALAMGSAGASAATFSGNVAVATDYVFRGVSQTQERPAIQGGFDAAFDSGFFAGIWASNVDFDTDASAEMDYYGGYSGSFGCSSCSYKVGYYYYDYPGDPQLDYQELAASVTYGGLTVGLNYSWEYFGEGTTDAIGDEVEYFYPYANYTYALPWWDMSLALHVGQNLMSDDGVFEPDEDQYTDWSVGLSRTFTEIGGITLGLTYYDTTIDDLYGVDADEADARVVFAASKAL
;
A
#
# COMPACT_ATOMS: atom_id res chain seq x y z
N MET A 1 1.26 -13.60 25.30
CA MET A 1 2.15 -13.25 24.18
C MET A 1 1.40 -12.27 23.28
N LYS A 2 1.90 -11.04 23.11
CA LYS A 2 1.22 -10.03 22.31
C LYS A 2 1.64 -10.22 20.85
N LEU A 3 0.70 -10.62 20.00
CA LEU A 3 0.89 -10.65 18.54
C LEU A 3 1.03 -9.20 18.05
N LYS A 4 2.22 -8.81 17.63
CA LYS A 4 2.42 -7.55 16.91
C LYS A 4 2.09 -7.82 15.45
N ALA A 5 0.93 -7.35 15.01
CA ALA A 5 0.63 -7.28 13.58
C ALA A 5 1.61 -6.31 12.93
N ILE A 6 2.41 -6.79 12.00
CA ILE A 6 3.23 -5.95 11.13
C ILE A 6 2.30 -5.45 10.04
N MET A 7 1.84 -4.21 10.17
CA MET A 7 1.16 -3.49 9.08
C MET A 7 2.23 -2.68 8.37
N ALA A 8 2.51 -3.01 7.12
CA ALA A 8 3.24 -2.14 6.22
C ALA A 8 2.25 -1.06 5.74
N ALA A 9 2.35 0.12 6.27
CA ALA A 9 1.79 1.36 5.74
C ALA A 9 2.44 2.52 6.48
N GLY A 10 2.94 3.46 5.77
CA GLY A 10 3.70 4.59 6.26
C GLY A 10 2.91 5.69 7.00
N ALA A 11 3.52 6.72 7.45
CA ALA A 11 3.03 7.63 8.47
C ALA A 11 3.60 9.05 8.53
N ALA A 12 2.91 10.10 8.89
CA ALA A 12 3.40 11.45 9.18
C ALA A 12 2.96 12.05 10.52
N ALA A 13 3.76 12.93 11.07
CA ALA A 13 3.41 13.74 12.24
C ALA A 13 3.11 15.19 11.84
N LEU A 14 1.93 15.66 12.19
CA LEU A 14 1.57 17.08 12.20
C LEU A 14 1.43 17.56 13.64
N ALA A 15 2.20 18.59 14.02
CA ALA A 15 2.04 19.29 15.31
C ALA A 15 0.78 20.15 15.27
N MET A 16 -0.26 19.78 16.01
CA MET A 16 -1.42 20.61 16.28
C MET A 16 -1.48 21.00 17.76
N GLY A 17 -1.76 22.27 17.97
CA GLY A 17 -1.77 22.91 19.27
C GLY A 17 -2.79 22.35 20.27
N SER A 18 -2.48 22.52 21.53
CA SER A 18 -3.09 22.03 22.76
C SER A 18 -4.61 22.20 22.84
N ALA A 19 -5.35 21.11 22.64
CA ALA A 19 -6.65 20.88 23.22
C ALA A 19 -6.64 19.43 23.74
N GLY A 20 -6.68 19.24 25.06
CA GLY A 20 -6.77 17.97 25.79
C GLY A 20 -5.95 16.81 25.18
N ALA A 21 -4.70 16.63 25.65
CA ALA A 21 -3.78 15.66 25.09
C ALA A 21 -4.31 14.24 25.22
N SER A 22 -4.94 13.72 24.17
CA SER A 22 -4.98 12.29 23.90
C SER A 22 -3.54 11.83 23.67
N ALA A 23 -3.09 10.77 24.36
CA ALA A 23 -1.75 10.26 24.15
C ALA A 23 -1.62 9.80 22.68
N ALA A 24 -0.57 10.21 22.02
CA ALA A 24 -0.25 9.78 20.67
C ALA A 24 0.96 8.84 20.69
N THR A 25 0.86 7.75 19.95
CA THR A 25 2.00 6.88 19.67
C THR A 25 2.54 7.24 18.31
N PHE A 26 3.83 7.54 18.23
CA PHE A 26 4.55 7.78 17.00
C PHE A 26 5.37 6.54 16.63
N SER A 27 5.40 6.20 15.37
CA SER A 27 6.21 5.13 14.81
C SER A 27 6.77 5.55 13.45
N GLY A 28 7.82 4.89 13.02
CA GLY A 28 8.37 5.08 11.69
C GLY A 28 8.85 3.75 11.12
N ASN A 29 9.12 3.74 9.85
CA ASN A 29 9.72 2.60 9.19
C ASN A 29 10.65 3.05 8.05
N VAL A 30 11.54 2.16 7.67
CA VAL A 30 12.37 2.29 6.48
C VAL A 30 12.49 0.92 5.83
N ALA A 31 12.49 0.87 4.51
CA ALA A 31 12.70 -0.34 3.73
C ALA A 31 13.57 -0.07 2.51
N VAL A 32 14.25 -1.14 2.07
CA VAL A 32 14.83 -1.23 0.73
C VAL A 32 14.31 -2.50 0.09
N ALA A 33 13.90 -2.41 -1.16
CA ALA A 33 13.36 -3.52 -1.93
C ALA A 33 14.03 -3.59 -3.31
N THR A 34 13.99 -4.75 -3.93
CA THR A 34 14.50 -4.92 -5.30
C THR A 34 13.56 -4.31 -6.34
N ASP A 35 12.30 -4.07 -5.96
CA ASP A 35 11.27 -3.42 -6.77
C ASP A 35 10.19 -2.87 -5.84
N TYR A 36 9.47 -1.82 -6.26
CA TYR A 36 8.24 -1.35 -5.65
C TYR A 36 7.05 -1.83 -6.50
N VAL A 37 6.27 -2.75 -5.97
CA VAL A 37 5.07 -3.27 -6.63
C VAL A 37 3.82 -2.74 -5.93
N PHE A 38 2.95 -2.07 -6.69
CA PHE A 38 1.65 -1.58 -6.23
C PHE A 38 0.55 -2.26 -7.03
N ARG A 39 -0.33 -3.01 -6.37
CA ARG A 39 -1.44 -3.77 -6.98
C ARG A 39 -1.00 -4.61 -8.18
N GLY A 40 0.14 -5.30 -8.02
CA GLY A 40 0.73 -6.19 -9.01
C GLY A 40 1.65 -5.53 -10.03
N VAL A 41 1.62 -4.19 -10.19
CA VAL A 41 2.40 -3.46 -11.20
C VAL A 41 3.63 -2.80 -10.56
N SER A 42 4.79 -2.93 -11.21
CA SER A 42 6.02 -2.25 -10.79
C SER A 42 5.89 -0.74 -10.89
N GLN A 43 6.33 -0.05 -9.86
CA GLN A 43 6.37 1.41 -9.78
C GLN A 43 7.78 1.97 -9.98
N THR A 44 8.76 1.08 -10.15
CA THR A 44 10.18 1.46 -10.28
C THR A 44 10.85 0.83 -11.50
N GLN A 45 10.08 0.39 -12.51
CA GLN A 45 10.61 -0.32 -13.68
C GLN A 45 11.56 -1.45 -13.28
N GLU A 46 11.12 -2.32 -12.34
CA GLU A 46 11.88 -3.43 -11.77
C GLU A 46 13.23 -3.04 -11.14
N ARG A 47 13.38 -1.79 -10.73
CA ARG A 47 14.59 -1.25 -10.11
C ARG A 47 14.44 -1.10 -8.60
N PRO A 48 15.54 -1.02 -7.85
CA PRO A 48 15.47 -0.91 -6.39
C PRO A 48 14.68 0.30 -5.89
N ALA A 49 13.85 0.05 -4.88
CA ALA A 49 13.11 1.05 -4.16
C ALA A 49 13.71 1.32 -2.77
N ILE A 50 13.69 2.59 -2.35
CA ILE A 50 13.94 3.04 -0.98
C ILE A 50 12.65 3.66 -0.48
N GLN A 51 12.10 3.11 0.59
CA GLN A 51 10.78 3.43 1.11
C GLN A 51 10.84 3.75 2.59
N GLY A 52 9.93 4.59 3.05
CA GLY A 52 9.82 4.85 4.48
C GLY A 52 8.71 5.82 4.82
N GLY A 53 8.39 5.88 6.10
CA GLY A 53 7.31 6.74 6.56
C GLY A 53 7.26 6.90 8.08
N PHE A 54 6.27 7.70 8.54
CA PHE A 54 6.01 7.97 9.95
C PHE A 54 4.53 7.97 10.27
N ASP A 55 4.10 7.37 11.41
CA ASP A 55 2.73 7.25 11.94
C ASP A 55 2.50 8.06 13.21
N ALA A 56 1.33 8.65 13.30
CA ALA A 56 0.73 9.10 14.55
C ALA A 56 -0.59 8.36 14.78
N ALA A 57 -0.68 7.58 15.83
CA ALA A 57 -1.91 6.93 16.28
C ALA A 57 -2.34 7.48 17.63
N PHE A 58 -3.60 7.88 17.76
CA PHE A 58 -4.16 8.51 18.95
C PHE A 58 -5.06 7.52 19.71
N ASP A 59 -5.08 7.61 21.05
CA ASP A 59 -5.95 6.78 21.89
C ASP A 59 -7.45 6.90 21.53
N SER A 60 -7.83 8.00 20.91
CA SER A 60 -9.18 8.24 20.38
C SER A 60 -9.54 7.36 19.18
N GLY A 61 -8.57 6.68 18.58
CA GLY A 61 -8.72 5.89 17.37
C GLY A 61 -8.36 6.63 16.07
N PHE A 62 -8.18 7.94 16.10
CA PHE A 62 -7.66 8.69 14.95
C PHE A 62 -6.22 8.30 14.65
N PHE A 63 -5.86 8.34 13.38
CA PHE A 63 -4.48 8.19 12.93
C PHE A 63 -4.21 9.16 11.77
N ALA A 64 -2.95 9.47 11.56
CA ALA A 64 -2.48 10.22 10.40
C ALA A 64 -1.09 9.74 9.99
N GLY A 65 -0.76 9.94 8.70
CA GLY A 65 0.47 9.46 8.17
C GLY A 65 1.06 10.13 6.94
N ILE A 66 2.40 9.93 6.71
CA ILE A 66 3.11 10.15 5.44
C ILE A 66 3.99 8.96 5.09
N TRP A 67 3.95 8.52 3.88
CA TRP A 67 4.88 7.52 3.36
C TRP A 67 5.51 8.04 2.07
N ALA A 68 6.66 7.53 1.70
CA ALA A 68 7.31 7.90 0.45
C ALA A 68 8.14 6.75 -0.12
N SER A 69 8.25 6.73 -1.44
CA SER A 69 9.13 5.87 -2.23
C SER A 69 9.70 6.64 -3.42
N ASN A 70 10.83 6.21 -3.95
CA ASN A 70 11.15 6.57 -5.33
C ASN A 70 10.21 5.80 -6.28
N VAL A 71 9.88 6.43 -7.40
CA VAL A 71 9.14 5.84 -8.54
C VAL A 71 9.85 6.14 -9.85
N ASP A 72 9.51 5.43 -10.91
CA ASP A 72 10.00 5.62 -12.26
C ASP A 72 8.92 5.20 -13.26
N PHE A 73 8.21 6.17 -13.83
CA PHE A 73 7.08 5.98 -14.76
C PHE A 73 7.40 6.48 -16.17
N ASP A 74 8.68 6.73 -16.48
CA ASP A 74 9.11 7.45 -17.68
C ASP A 74 8.49 8.86 -17.82
N THR A 75 8.12 9.48 -16.68
CA THR A 75 7.62 10.86 -16.57
C THR A 75 8.58 11.71 -15.74
N ASP A 76 8.18 12.93 -15.40
CA ASP A 76 8.96 13.80 -14.52
C ASP A 76 8.81 13.43 -13.02
N ALA A 77 7.90 12.51 -12.68
CA ALA A 77 7.74 11.98 -11.33
C ALA A 77 8.93 11.08 -10.96
N SER A 78 9.59 11.37 -9.85
CA SER A 78 10.72 10.58 -9.35
C SER A 78 10.51 10.07 -7.92
N ALA A 79 9.43 10.46 -7.31
CA ALA A 79 9.01 10.03 -5.96
C ALA A 79 7.49 10.02 -5.87
N GLU A 80 6.98 9.16 -5.00
CA GLU A 80 5.61 9.14 -4.51
C GLU A 80 5.61 9.54 -3.05
N MET A 81 4.66 10.38 -2.65
CA MET A 81 4.46 10.82 -1.28
C MET A 81 2.98 10.68 -0.91
N ASP A 82 2.68 9.76 -0.02
CA ASP A 82 1.32 9.53 0.45
C ASP A 82 1.06 10.28 1.73
N TYR A 83 0.02 11.10 1.75
CA TYR A 83 -0.52 11.72 2.96
C TYR A 83 -1.85 11.06 3.29
N TYR A 84 -1.98 10.55 4.52
CA TYR A 84 -3.22 9.87 4.89
C TYR A 84 -3.62 10.11 6.32
N GLY A 85 -4.91 9.90 6.57
CA GLY A 85 -5.47 9.94 7.89
C GLY A 85 -6.82 9.26 7.95
N GLY A 86 -7.27 8.97 9.16
CA GLY A 86 -8.52 8.26 9.31
C GLY A 86 -8.84 7.89 10.75
N TYR A 87 -9.67 6.86 10.86
CA TYR A 87 -10.13 6.33 12.14
C TYR A 87 -10.06 4.82 12.14
N SER A 88 -9.60 4.25 13.24
CA SER A 88 -9.55 2.81 13.47
C SER A 88 -10.12 2.46 14.84
N GLY A 89 -10.71 1.30 14.94
CA GLY A 89 -11.28 0.83 16.19
C GLY A 89 -11.44 -0.68 16.23
N SER A 90 -11.83 -1.20 17.39
CA SER A 90 -12.14 -2.61 17.60
C SER A 90 -13.62 -2.81 17.85
N PHE A 91 -14.17 -3.96 17.47
CA PHE A 91 -15.57 -4.29 17.69
C PHE A 91 -15.73 -5.77 18.01
N GLY A 92 -16.68 -6.06 18.92
CA GLY A 92 -17.17 -7.43 19.15
C GLY A 92 -16.20 -8.45 19.73
N CYS A 93 -14.94 -8.49 19.31
CA CYS A 93 -13.92 -9.42 19.78
C CYS A 93 -12.53 -8.76 19.83
N SER A 94 -11.59 -9.38 20.57
CA SER A 94 -10.21 -8.87 20.72
C SER A 94 -9.37 -8.94 19.43
N SER A 95 -9.81 -9.70 18.45
CA SER A 95 -9.14 -9.86 17.14
C SER A 95 -9.94 -9.21 16.01
N CYS A 96 -11.01 -8.46 16.34
CA CYS A 96 -11.85 -7.76 15.38
C CYS A 96 -11.52 -6.27 15.37
N SER A 97 -11.16 -5.72 14.23
CA SER A 97 -10.92 -4.30 14.07
C SER A 97 -11.43 -3.80 12.72
N TYR A 98 -11.62 -2.49 12.63
CA TYR A 98 -11.92 -1.81 11.38
C TYR A 98 -11.02 -0.59 11.22
N LYS A 99 -10.83 -0.17 9.97
CA LYS A 99 -10.10 1.04 9.61
C LYS A 99 -10.86 1.72 8.47
N VAL A 100 -11.01 3.04 8.57
CA VAL A 100 -11.47 3.89 7.48
C VAL A 100 -10.50 5.04 7.35
N GLY A 101 -10.17 5.43 6.12
CA GLY A 101 -9.18 6.48 5.90
C GLY A 101 -9.31 7.14 4.54
N TYR A 102 -8.66 8.27 4.43
CA TYR A 102 -8.45 9.01 3.20
C TYR A 102 -6.96 9.03 2.94
N TYR A 103 -6.57 8.80 1.68
CA TYR A 103 -5.21 8.77 1.18
C TYR A 103 -5.10 9.75 0.02
N TYR A 104 -4.07 10.57 0.02
CA TYR A 104 -3.71 11.45 -1.08
C TYR A 104 -2.32 11.04 -1.55
N TYR A 105 -2.21 10.66 -2.80
CA TYR A 105 -0.99 10.28 -3.49
C TYR A 105 -0.49 11.50 -4.24
N ASP A 106 0.72 11.95 -3.91
CA ASP A 106 1.39 13.13 -4.47
C ASP A 106 2.65 12.65 -5.22
N TYR A 107 2.77 13.04 -6.46
CA TYR A 107 3.89 12.69 -7.34
C TYR A 107 4.73 13.93 -7.67
N PRO A 108 5.71 14.31 -6.81
CA PRO A 108 6.57 15.45 -7.02
C PRO A 108 7.28 15.39 -8.37
N GLY A 109 7.08 16.40 -9.20
CA GLY A 109 7.58 16.49 -10.57
C GLY A 109 6.51 16.31 -11.64
N ASP A 110 5.46 15.54 -11.36
CA ASP A 110 4.35 15.33 -12.27
C ASP A 110 2.98 15.33 -11.56
N PRO A 111 2.46 16.51 -11.17
CA PRO A 111 1.23 16.62 -10.39
C PRO A 111 -0.03 16.18 -11.16
N GLN A 112 0.07 15.87 -12.44
CA GLN A 112 -1.03 15.29 -13.22
C GLN A 112 -1.35 13.85 -12.79
N LEU A 113 -0.41 13.19 -12.10
CA LEU A 113 -0.60 11.85 -11.53
C LEU A 113 -1.18 11.86 -10.11
N ASP A 114 -1.31 13.04 -9.48
CA ASP A 114 -1.83 13.16 -8.11
C ASP A 114 -3.28 12.69 -8.05
N TYR A 115 -3.59 11.82 -7.09
CA TYR A 115 -4.96 11.36 -6.89
C TYR A 115 -5.25 11.01 -5.43
N GLN A 116 -6.47 10.60 -5.15
CA GLN A 116 -6.92 10.29 -3.81
C GLN A 116 -7.78 9.04 -3.74
N GLU A 117 -7.76 8.41 -2.56
CA GLU A 117 -8.59 7.25 -2.27
C GLU A 117 -9.30 7.35 -0.91
N LEU A 118 -10.52 6.88 -0.87
CA LEU A 118 -11.20 6.47 0.35
C LEU A 118 -10.98 4.98 0.56
N ALA A 119 -10.53 4.60 1.75
CA ALA A 119 -10.24 3.22 2.11
C ALA A 119 -11.07 2.78 3.31
N ALA A 120 -11.59 1.56 3.26
CA ALA A 120 -12.26 0.92 4.37
C ALA A 120 -11.84 -0.55 4.47
N SER A 121 -11.63 -1.04 5.69
CA SER A 121 -11.31 -2.45 5.91
C SER A 121 -11.81 -2.98 7.24
N VAL A 122 -12.00 -4.28 7.28
CA VAL A 122 -12.33 -5.06 8.49
C VAL A 122 -11.34 -6.20 8.62
N THR A 123 -10.83 -6.37 9.84
CA THR A 123 -9.89 -7.46 10.17
C THR A 123 -10.51 -8.41 11.19
N TYR A 124 -10.36 -9.70 10.95
CA TYR A 124 -10.65 -10.75 11.90
C TYR A 124 -9.49 -11.74 12.00
N GLY A 125 -8.79 -11.73 13.13
CA GLY A 125 -7.58 -12.55 13.31
C GLY A 125 -6.50 -12.18 12.31
N GLY A 126 -6.14 -13.11 11.44
CA GLY A 126 -5.16 -12.88 10.34
C GLY A 126 -5.77 -12.39 9.02
N LEU A 127 -7.11 -12.42 8.89
CA LEU A 127 -7.81 -12.04 7.66
C LEU A 127 -8.21 -10.57 7.70
N THR A 128 -7.86 -9.82 6.67
CA THR A 128 -8.37 -8.46 6.41
C THR A 128 -9.08 -8.46 5.07
N VAL A 129 -10.29 -7.90 5.03
CA VAL A 129 -11.02 -7.62 3.79
C VAL A 129 -11.21 -6.12 3.72
N GLY A 130 -10.99 -5.52 2.56
CA GLY A 130 -11.09 -4.08 2.39
C GLY A 130 -11.54 -3.68 0.99
N LEU A 131 -11.77 -2.39 0.86
CA LEU A 131 -12.15 -1.70 -0.36
C LEU A 131 -11.47 -0.34 -0.39
N ASN A 132 -10.84 -0.01 -1.51
CA ASN A 132 -10.43 1.36 -1.81
C ASN A 132 -11.29 1.90 -2.96
N TYR A 133 -11.54 3.19 -2.96
CA TYR A 133 -12.29 3.90 -4.00
C TYR A 133 -11.60 5.21 -4.33
N SER A 134 -11.35 5.47 -5.60
CA SER A 134 -10.95 6.75 -6.15
C SER A 134 -12.00 7.22 -7.15
N TRP A 135 -12.31 8.50 -7.17
CA TRP A 135 -13.19 9.12 -8.17
C TRP A 135 -12.41 9.72 -9.34
N GLU A 136 -11.08 9.73 -9.26
CA GLU A 136 -10.16 10.25 -10.28
C GLU A 136 -8.81 9.53 -10.13
N TYR A 137 -8.74 8.32 -10.67
CA TYR A 137 -7.57 7.44 -10.50
C TYR A 137 -6.42 7.87 -11.39
N PHE A 138 -5.23 8.05 -10.80
CA PHE A 138 -4.07 8.67 -11.43
C PHE A 138 -4.35 10.06 -12.05
N GLY A 139 -5.29 10.81 -11.47
CA GLY A 139 -5.50 12.23 -11.67
C GLY A 139 -5.79 12.68 -13.10
N GLU A 140 -5.43 13.94 -13.36
CA GLU A 140 -5.63 14.58 -14.67
C GLU A 140 -4.89 13.86 -15.80
N GLY A 141 -3.75 13.20 -15.50
CA GLY A 141 -2.98 12.46 -16.53
C GLY A 141 -3.77 11.30 -17.13
N THR A 142 -4.49 10.54 -16.32
CA THR A 142 -5.38 9.46 -16.80
C THR A 142 -6.61 10.06 -17.49
N THR A 143 -7.22 11.09 -16.89
CA THR A 143 -8.37 11.81 -17.48
C THR A 143 -8.05 12.36 -18.88
N ASP A 144 -6.88 12.95 -19.06
CA ASP A 144 -6.45 13.47 -20.38
C ASP A 144 -6.17 12.34 -21.39
N ALA A 145 -5.66 11.20 -20.93
CA ALA A 145 -5.35 10.06 -21.79
C ALA A 145 -6.61 9.28 -22.23
N ILE A 146 -7.54 9.06 -21.34
CA ILE A 146 -8.80 8.32 -21.58
C ILE A 146 -9.88 9.24 -22.15
N GLY A 147 -9.94 10.52 -21.70
CA GLY A 147 -10.91 11.52 -22.13
C GLY A 147 -12.10 11.67 -21.19
N ASP A 148 -12.11 10.97 -20.05
CA ASP A 148 -13.09 11.08 -18.96
C ASP A 148 -12.42 10.80 -17.61
N GLU A 149 -13.05 11.21 -16.49
CA GLU A 149 -12.59 10.88 -15.12
C GLU A 149 -12.78 9.38 -14.87
N VAL A 150 -11.69 8.68 -14.51
CA VAL A 150 -11.76 7.24 -14.24
C VAL A 150 -12.05 6.99 -12.77
N GLU A 151 -13.26 6.48 -12.48
CA GLU A 151 -13.56 5.92 -11.16
C GLU A 151 -12.87 4.56 -10.99
N TYR A 152 -12.38 4.32 -9.77
CA TYR A 152 -11.65 3.11 -9.45
C TYR A 152 -12.13 2.47 -8.15
N PHE A 153 -12.40 1.17 -8.19
CA PHE A 153 -12.73 0.33 -7.05
C PHE A 153 -11.73 -0.79 -6.91
N TYR A 154 -11.23 -0.98 -5.70
CA TYR A 154 -10.29 -2.03 -5.36
C TYR A 154 -10.72 -2.83 -4.14
N PRO A 155 -11.64 -3.81 -4.28
CA PRO A 155 -11.88 -4.81 -3.26
C PRO A 155 -10.68 -5.77 -3.15
N TYR A 156 -10.27 -6.05 -1.91
CA TYR A 156 -9.12 -6.93 -1.66
C TYR A 156 -9.30 -7.79 -0.41
N ALA A 157 -8.51 -8.87 -0.34
CA ALA A 157 -8.36 -9.68 0.85
C ALA A 157 -6.88 -9.97 1.13
N ASN A 158 -6.48 -9.81 2.39
CA ASN A 158 -5.16 -10.14 2.91
C ASN A 158 -5.29 -11.21 3.99
N TYR A 159 -4.38 -12.17 4.00
CA TYR A 159 -4.27 -13.13 5.08
C TYR A 159 -2.83 -13.27 5.55
N THR A 160 -2.61 -13.08 6.86
CA THR A 160 -1.29 -13.24 7.48
C THR A 160 -1.33 -14.38 8.48
N TYR A 161 -0.41 -15.31 8.36
CA TYR A 161 -0.29 -16.48 9.23
C TYR A 161 1.12 -16.60 9.79
N ALA A 162 1.23 -16.59 11.13
CA ALA A 162 2.49 -16.87 11.82
C ALA A 162 2.80 -18.36 11.73
N LEU A 163 3.86 -18.71 11.04
CA LEU A 163 4.30 -20.09 10.90
C LEU A 163 4.85 -20.61 12.25
N PRO A 164 4.56 -21.87 12.61
CA PRO A 164 4.95 -22.40 13.94
C PRO A 164 6.45 -22.70 14.06
N TRP A 165 7.23 -22.47 13.03
CA TRP A 165 8.68 -22.70 12.97
C TRP A 165 9.42 -21.51 12.39
N TRP A 166 10.64 -21.29 12.87
CA TRP A 166 11.61 -20.29 12.40
C TRP A 166 11.18 -18.83 12.55
N ASP A 167 10.16 -18.52 13.38
CA ASP A 167 9.62 -17.16 13.54
C ASP A 167 9.27 -16.47 12.20
N MET A 168 8.79 -17.26 11.25
CA MET A 168 8.38 -16.76 9.94
C MET A 168 6.91 -16.41 9.88
N SER A 169 6.56 -15.52 8.98
CA SER A 169 5.18 -15.18 8.61
C SER A 169 4.93 -15.45 7.15
N LEU A 170 3.79 -16.06 6.84
CA LEU A 170 3.22 -16.17 5.51
C LEU A 170 2.22 -15.04 5.32
N ALA A 171 2.33 -14.31 4.21
CA ALA A 171 1.37 -13.30 3.78
C ALA A 171 0.77 -13.70 2.43
N LEU A 172 -0.55 -13.62 2.32
CA LEU A 172 -1.30 -13.85 1.09
C LEU A 172 -2.12 -12.61 0.78
N HIS A 173 -2.20 -12.25 -0.46
CA HIS A 173 -2.99 -11.15 -0.97
C HIS A 173 -3.72 -11.53 -2.25
N VAL A 174 -4.92 -11.01 -2.43
CA VAL A 174 -5.63 -10.95 -3.71
C VAL A 174 -6.45 -9.67 -3.74
N GLY A 175 -6.42 -8.97 -4.87
CA GLY A 175 -7.18 -7.77 -5.15
C GLY A 175 -7.80 -7.83 -6.54
N GLN A 176 -8.90 -7.11 -6.71
CA GLN A 176 -9.55 -6.91 -8.00
C GLN A 176 -9.55 -5.42 -8.30
N ASN A 177 -8.90 -5.05 -9.37
CA ASN A 177 -8.85 -3.69 -9.88
C ASN A 177 -10.03 -3.51 -10.85
N LEU A 178 -10.93 -2.58 -10.56
CA LEU A 178 -12.15 -2.30 -11.33
C LEU A 178 -12.16 -0.81 -11.68
N MET A 179 -12.16 -0.47 -12.95
CA MET A 179 -12.17 0.89 -13.46
C MET A 179 -13.51 1.18 -14.16
N SER A 180 -13.92 2.44 -14.21
CA SER A 180 -15.15 2.84 -14.94
C SER A 180 -14.98 2.81 -16.45
N ASP A 181 -13.70 2.87 -16.90
CA ASP A 181 -13.33 2.96 -18.31
C ASP A 181 -12.25 1.94 -18.65
N ASP A 182 -12.27 1.47 -19.90
CA ASP A 182 -11.24 0.60 -20.45
C ASP A 182 -9.97 1.38 -20.88
N GLY A 183 -8.89 0.66 -21.18
CA GLY A 183 -7.66 1.25 -21.70
C GLY A 183 -6.77 1.96 -20.69
N VAL A 184 -7.04 1.84 -19.37
CA VAL A 184 -6.15 2.39 -18.33
C VAL A 184 -4.89 1.54 -18.17
N PHE A 185 -5.05 0.22 -18.10
CA PHE A 185 -3.94 -0.74 -18.00
C PHE A 185 -3.83 -1.63 -19.22
N GLU A 186 -4.94 -2.05 -19.80
CA GLU A 186 -4.99 -2.89 -20.99
C GLU A 186 -5.96 -2.29 -22.00
N PRO A 187 -5.70 -2.42 -23.33
CA PRO A 187 -6.66 -2.06 -24.35
C PRO A 187 -7.94 -2.90 -24.22
N ASP A 188 -9.10 -2.27 -24.29
CA ASP A 188 -10.41 -2.94 -24.25
C ASP A 188 -10.75 -3.68 -22.93
N GLU A 189 -9.99 -3.48 -21.83
CA GLU A 189 -10.25 -4.07 -20.51
C GLU A 189 -10.38 -2.99 -19.43
N ASP A 190 -11.40 -3.12 -18.58
CA ASP A 190 -11.71 -2.23 -17.45
C ASP A 190 -11.35 -2.83 -16.08
N GLN A 191 -10.68 -4.00 -16.06
CA GLN A 191 -10.39 -4.71 -14.83
C GLN A 191 -9.21 -5.67 -14.94
N TYR A 192 -8.53 -5.88 -13.83
CA TYR A 192 -7.57 -6.97 -13.67
C TYR A 192 -7.51 -7.46 -12.22
N THR A 193 -7.00 -8.67 -12.03
CA THR A 193 -6.74 -9.24 -10.70
C THR A 193 -5.25 -9.21 -10.40
N ASP A 194 -4.88 -8.81 -9.20
CA ASP A 194 -3.53 -8.97 -8.68
C ASP A 194 -3.50 -9.92 -7.48
N TRP A 195 -2.38 -10.59 -7.26
CA TRP A 195 -2.20 -11.46 -6.11
C TRP A 195 -0.73 -11.58 -5.70
N SER A 196 -0.50 -11.90 -4.44
CA SER A 196 0.86 -12.15 -3.98
C SER A 196 0.94 -13.21 -2.90
N VAL A 197 2.13 -13.82 -2.81
CA VAL A 197 2.50 -14.77 -1.75
C VAL A 197 3.86 -14.38 -1.20
N GLY A 198 3.91 -14.02 0.08
CA GLY A 198 5.12 -13.55 0.74
C GLY A 198 5.51 -14.40 1.95
N LEU A 199 6.81 -14.54 2.15
CA LEU A 199 7.42 -15.09 3.36
C LEU A 199 8.33 -14.04 3.98
N SER A 200 8.25 -13.85 5.29
CA SER A 200 9.12 -12.91 5.99
C SER A 200 9.57 -13.43 7.34
N ARG A 201 10.71 -12.89 7.83
CA ARG A 201 11.23 -13.14 9.16
C ARG A 201 11.83 -11.87 9.74
N THR A 202 11.53 -11.60 11.02
CA THR A 202 12.17 -10.52 11.78
C THR A 202 13.32 -11.06 12.62
N PHE A 203 14.49 -10.51 12.40
CA PHE A 203 15.73 -10.87 13.12
C PHE A 203 15.96 -9.89 14.27
N THR A 204 15.44 -10.23 15.44
CA THR A 204 15.59 -9.40 16.66
C THR A 204 17.02 -9.28 17.13
N GLU A 205 17.84 -10.30 16.90
CA GLU A 205 19.26 -10.39 17.25
C GLU A 205 20.15 -9.39 16.50
N ILE A 206 19.69 -8.86 15.35
CA ILE A 206 20.39 -7.83 14.57
C ILE A 206 19.62 -6.52 14.50
N GLY A 207 18.90 -6.19 15.58
CA GLY A 207 18.22 -4.90 15.73
C GLY A 207 16.81 -4.83 15.13
N GLY A 208 16.13 -5.95 14.94
CA GLY A 208 14.73 -6.00 14.49
C GLY A 208 14.57 -5.77 12.98
N ILE A 209 15.54 -6.17 12.19
CA ILE A 209 15.44 -6.13 10.72
C ILE A 209 14.53 -7.27 10.28
N THR A 210 13.57 -6.95 9.41
CA THR A 210 12.70 -7.92 8.74
C THR A 210 13.19 -8.13 7.32
N LEU A 211 13.45 -9.38 6.95
CA LEU A 211 13.71 -9.78 5.57
C LEU A 211 12.46 -10.46 5.02
N GLY A 212 12.08 -10.11 3.81
CA GLY A 212 10.92 -10.65 3.11
C GLY A 212 11.25 -11.04 1.68
N LEU A 213 10.57 -12.06 1.19
CA LEU A 213 10.55 -12.49 -0.19
C LEU A 213 9.10 -12.66 -0.60
N THR A 214 8.65 -11.94 -1.63
CA THR A 214 7.26 -11.96 -2.09
C THR A 214 7.21 -12.19 -3.59
N TYR A 215 6.40 -13.16 -4.00
CA TYR A 215 6.01 -13.37 -5.38
C TYR A 215 4.75 -12.54 -5.65
N TYR A 216 4.75 -11.78 -6.71
CA TYR A 216 3.63 -10.99 -7.23
C TYR A 216 3.28 -11.45 -8.63
N ASP A 217 2.00 -11.32 -8.97
CA ASP A 217 1.49 -11.64 -10.30
C ASP A 217 0.16 -10.92 -10.54
N THR A 218 -0.19 -10.75 -11.81
CA THR A 218 -1.46 -10.15 -12.24
C THR A 218 -2.11 -10.96 -13.36
N THR A 219 -3.30 -10.57 -13.76
CA THR A 219 -3.97 -11.07 -14.97
C THR A 219 -3.82 -10.13 -16.15
N ILE A 220 -2.96 -9.11 -16.06
CA ILE A 220 -2.64 -8.23 -17.18
C ILE A 220 -1.77 -9.00 -18.19
N ASP A 221 -2.23 -9.07 -19.43
CA ASP A 221 -1.49 -9.75 -20.53
C ASP A 221 -0.68 -8.75 -21.36
N ASP A 222 -1.22 -7.53 -21.61
CA ASP A 222 -0.61 -6.49 -22.44
C ASP A 222 -0.79 -5.10 -21.81
N LEU A 223 0.16 -4.63 -21.00
CA LEU A 223 0.09 -3.33 -20.33
C LEU A 223 0.16 -2.18 -21.35
N TYR A 224 -0.84 -1.27 -21.31
CA TYR A 224 -0.97 -0.19 -22.28
C TYR A 224 -0.01 0.98 -21.97
N GLY A 225 0.86 1.33 -22.93
CA GLY A 225 1.68 2.55 -22.88
C GLY A 225 2.95 2.49 -22.01
N VAL A 226 3.22 1.39 -21.34
CA VAL A 226 4.44 1.10 -20.56
C VAL A 226 5.09 -0.19 -21.05
N ASP A 227 6.32 -0.48 -20.61
CA ASP A 227 6.95 -1.76 -20.91
C ASP A 227 6.09 -2.89 -20.31
N ALA A 228 5.72 -3.87 -21.14
CA ALA A 228 4.85 -4.99 -20.76
C ALA A 228 5.36 -5.76 -19.52
N ASP A 229 6.67 -5.74 -19.31
CA ASP A 229 7.34 -6.45 -18.21
C ASP A 229 6.95 -5.92 -16.82
N GLU A 230 6.41 -4.69 -16.67
CA GLU A 230 6.06 -4.10 -15.37
C GLU A 230 4.88 -4.78 -14.67
N ALA A 231 4.02 -5.47 -15.39
CA ALA A 231 2.91 -6.26 -14.85
C ALA A 231 3.22 -7.76 -14.76
N ASP A 232 4.38 -8.21 -15.26
CA ASP A 232 4.79 -9.60 -15.26
C ASP A 232 5.01 -10.17 -13.86
N ALA A 233 4.86 -11.48 -13.76
CA ALA A 233 5.13 -12.25 -12.55
C ALA A 233 6.57 -12.06 -12.06
N ARG A 234 6.74 -11.66 -10.78
CA ARG A 234 8.06 -11.36 -10.22
C ARG A 234 8.25 -11.74 -8.77
N VAL A 235 9.50 -11.83 -8.38
CA VAL A 235 9.89 -12.03 -6.98
C VAL A 235 10.64 -10.81 -6.47
N VAL A 236 10.10 -10.20 -5.43
CA VAL A 236 10.69 -9.03 -4.76
C VAL A 236 11.32 -9.47 -3.45
N PHE A 237 12.59 -9.11 -3.24
CA PHE A 237 13.25 -9.18 -1.94
C PHE A 237 13.20 -7.81 -1.28
N ALA A 238 12.86 -7.79 0.02
CA ALA A 238 12.84 -6.57 0.81
C ALA A 238 13.53 -6.75 2.16
N ALA A 239 14.18 -5.69 2.62
CA ALA A 239 14.70 -5.57 3.97
C ALA A 239 14.11 -4.30 4.60
N SER A 240 13.45 -4.45 5.75
CA SER A 240 12.78 -3.35 6.43
C SER A 240 13.09 -3.30 7.91
N LYS A 241 12.89 -2.12 8.51
CA LYS A 241 13.05 -1.90 9.93
C LYS A 241 11.99 -0.91 10.45
N ALA A 242 11.31 -1.29 11.54
CA ALA A 242 10.52 -0.36 12.34
C ALA A 242 11.46 0.50 13.25
N LEU A 243 11.12 1.80 13.40
CA LEU A 243 11.88 2.81 14.14
C LEU A 243 11.14 3.21 15.41
#